data_d7aee1f6e7e0c7f4f96bc8c0b271760b
#
_entry.id   d7aee1f6e7e0c7f4f96bc8c0b271760b
#
_cell.length_a   1.000
_cell.length_b   1.000
_cell.length_c   1.000
_cell.angle_alpha   90.00
_cell.angle_beta   90.00
_cell.angle_gamma   90.00
#
_symmetry.space_group_name_H-M   'P 1'
#
loop_
_entity.id
_entity.type
_entity.pdbx_description
1 polymer ?
#
loop_
_entity_poly.entity_id
_entity_poly.type
_entity_poly.pdbx_seq_one_letter_code
_entity_poly.pdbx_strand_id
1 'polypeptide(L)'
;MKVLYIGCYRDGTGWGNAAIDYILSLDAAGIDVVPRPLKLNAVTDTKLPSRLLELEGKDSSSCDVCIQHTLPHLMEYSSSFKKNIALYATETNNFIDSDWSRKINMMDEAWVINNQMVRSSEDSGVTIPIKVVPHACDFAKFERGHKKINFPSAKENFIFYTIADWNKRKNLEAFVKAFHAEFDPSEDVSILIKTGHHNTSPEDLALEVRDLCNSVKVGLKRFPNIDDYREDLIITNTLEEENIYQIHNSCDCFVMPS
;
A
#
# COMPACT_ATOMS: atom_id res chain seq x y z
N MET A 1 -19.04 21.23 11.17
CA MET A 1 -19.15 19.75 11.25
C MET A 1 -17.81 19.24 11.73
N LYS A 2 -17.77 18.53 12.83
CA LYS A 2 -16.54 17.94 13.41
C LYS A 2 -16.57 16.44 13.19
N VAL A 3 -15.46 15.88 12.68
CA VAL A 3 -15.37 14.49 12.23
C VAL A 3 -14.31 13.76 13.06
N LEU A 4 -14.69 12.68 13.73
CA LEU A 4 -13.77 11.70 14.29
C LEU A 4 -13.37 10.72 13.18
N TYR A 5 -12.06 10.60 12.91
CA TYR A 5 -11.53 9.64 11.97
C TYR A 5 -10.71 8.57 12.71
N ILE A 6 -11.17 7.33 12.67
CA ILE A 6 -10.49 6.19 13.29
C ILE A 6 -9.84 5.35 12.19
N GLY A 7 -8.52 5.17 12.24
CA GLY A 7 -7.80 4.43 11.21
C GLY A 7 -6.37 4.05 11.58
N CYS A 8 -5.73 3.23 10.74
CA CYS A 8 -4.43 2.60 11.01
C CYS A 8 -3.23 3.46 10.59
N TYR A 9 -3.33 4.79 10.62
CA TYR A 9 -2.33 5.71 10.08
C TYR A 9 -0.94 5.69 10.74
N ARG A 10 -0.77 4.91 11.81
CA ARG A 10 0.53 4.70 12.48
C ARG A 10 1.23 3.39 12.10
N ASP A 11 0.60 2.56 11.27
CA ASP A 11 1.07 1.21 10.99
C ASP A 11 2.15 1.12 9.89
N GLY A 12 2.49 2.20 9.19
CA GLY A 12 3.47 2.21 8.09
C GLY A 12 3.11 1.31 6.90
N THR A 13 1.86 0.91 6.81
CA THR A 13 1.32 0.05 5.75
C THR A 13 0.63 0.86 4.66
N GLY A 14 0.23 0.22 3.55
CA GLY A 14 -0.62 0.85 2.53
C GLY A 14 -1.94 1.37 3.11
N TRP A 15 -2.53 0.68 4.08
CA TRP A 15 -3.69 1.15 4.84
C TRP A 15 -3.39 2.41 5.65
N GLY A 16 -2.22 2.45 6.29
CA GLY A 16 -1.76 3.62 7.03
C GLY A 16 -1.58 4.83 6.14
N ASN A 17 -0.93 4.67 4.99
CA ASN A 17 -0.73 5.74 4.02
C ASN A 17 -2.07 6.25 3.46
N ALA A 18 -2.99 5.36 3.09
CA ALA A 18 -4.33 5.75 2.66
C ALA A 18 -5.08 6.53 3.75
N ALA A 19 -4.97 6.13 5.02
CA ALA A 19 -5.60 6.84 6.12
C ALA A 19 -5.00 8.23 6.32
N ILE A 20 -3.68 8.40 6.20
CA ILE A 20 -3.00 9.69 6.23
C ILE A 20 -3.55 10.61 5.14
N ASP A 21 -3.60 10.13 3.91
CA ASP A 21 -4.06 10.91 2.76
C ASP A 21 -5.53 11.32 2.90
N TYR A 22 -6.43 10.45 3.39
CA TYR A 22 -7.82 10.81 3.68
C TYR A 22 -7.94 11.89 4.76
N ILE A 23 -7.19 11.74 5.88
CA ILE A 23 -7.23 12.72 6.98
C ILE A 23 -6.77 14.10 6.48
N LEU A 24 -5.63 14.15 5.77
CA LEU A 24 -5.09 15.40 5.25
C LEU A 24 -6.00 16.02 4.17
N SER A 25 -6.65 15.20 3.35
CA SER A 25 -7.61 15.68 2.35
C SER A 25 -8.87 16.28 2.99
N LEU A 26 -9.37 15.66 4.07
CA LEU A 26 -10.49 16.22 4.84
C LEU A 26 -10.11 17.57 5.46
N ASP A 27 -8.92 17.68 6.06
CA ASP A 27 -8.41 18.93 6.62
C ASP A 27 -8.23 20.01 5.54
N ALA A 28 -7.65 19.67 4.40
CA ALA A 28 -7.49 20.58 3.26
C ALA A 28 -8.83 21.06 2.69
N ALA A 29 -9.88 20.24 2.77
CA ALA A 29 -11.24 20.61 2.40
C ALA A 29 -11.95 21.48 3.45
N GLY A 30 -11.27 21.86 4.55
CA GLY A 30 -11.83 22.70 5.61
C GLY A 30 -12.72 21.95 6.61
N ILE A 31 -12.63 20.61 6.65
CA ILE A 31 -13.35 19.79 7.63
C ILE A 31 -12.57 19.78 8.95
N ASP A 32 -13.24 20.02 10.06
CA ASP A 32 -12.64 19.87 11.39
C ASP A 32 -12.49 18.38 11.73
N VAL A 33 -11.41 17.77 11.23
CA VAL A 33 -11.09 16.34 11.43
C VAL A 33 -10.22 16.14 12.66
N VAL A 34 -10.55 15.09 13.42
CA VAL A 34 -9.83 14.65 14.61
C VAL A 34 -9.47 13.17 14.44
N PRO A 35 -8.22 12.85 14.08
CA PRO A 35 -7.81 11.45 13.91
C PRO A 35 -7.56 10.76 15.26
N ARG A 36 -7.85 9.44 15.29
CA ARG A 36 -7.49 8.55 16.39
C ARG A 36 -6.93 7.24 15.82
N PRO A 37 -5.76 6.79 16.29
CA PRO A 37 -5.12 5.61 15.74
C PRO A 37 -5.82 4.32 16.18
N LEU A 38 -6.04 3.43 15.22
CA LEU A 38 -6.33 2.04 15.45
C LEU A 38 -5.05 1.24 15.11
N LYS A 39 -4.62 0.34 15.99
CA LYS A 39 -3.47 -0.53 15.74
C LYS A 39 -3.95 -1.89 15.25
N LEU A 40 -3.59 -2.27 14.04
CA LEU A 40 -3.81 -3.61 13.50
C LEU A 40 -2.58 -4.50 13.66
N ASN A 41 -1.39 -3.90 13.69
CA ASN A 41 -0.12 -4.59 13.81
C ASN A 41 0.65 -4.13 15.06
N ALA A 42 1.57 -4.95 15.54
CA ALA A 42 2.37 -4.68 16.74
C ALA A 42 3.40 -3.55 16.56
N VAL A 43 3.56 -2.99 15.39
CA VAL A 43 4.61 -2.04 14.99
C VAL A 43 3.93 -0.89 14.25
N THR A 44 4.38 0.32 14.28
CA THR A 44 5.69 0.99 14.29
C THR A 44 5.48 2.48 14.52
N ASP A 45 6.42 3.17 15.06
CA ASP A 45 6.50 4.64 15.03
C ASP A 45 6.94 5.08 13.62
N THR A 46 6.03 5.06 12.67
CA THR A 46 6.21 5.73 11.38
C THR A 46 6.27 7.23 11.60
N LYS A 47 7.20 7.89 10.94
CA LYS A 47 7.30 9.36 10.97
C LYS A 47 6.04 9.94 10.30
N LEU A 48 5.18 10.51 11.14
CA LEU A 48 3.93 11.11 10.67
C LEU A 48 4.14 12.56 10.21
N PRO A 49 3.35 13.07 9.26
CA PRO A 49 3.32 14.48 8.92
C PRO A 49 2.99 15.34 10.15
N SER A 50 3.68 16.48 10.31
CA SER A 50 3.46 17.40 11.45
C SER A 50 2.01 17.83 11.56
N ARG A 51 1.36 18.12 10.43
CA ARG A 51 -0.05 18.51 10.41
C ARG A 51 -0.96 17.42 10.99
N LEU A 52 -0.69 16.16 10.70
CA LEU A 52 -1.49 15.05 11.25
C LEU A 52 -1.33 14.96 12.77
N LEU A 53 -0.11 15.18 13.30
CA LEU A 53 0.13 15.23 14.75
C LEU A 53 -0.62 16.39 15.43
N GLU A 54 -0.70 17.56 14.80
CA GLU A 54 -1.51 18.68 15.28
C GLU A 54 -3.00 18.32 15.34
N LEU A 55 -3.52 17.65 14.29
CA LEU A 55 -4.90 17.19 14.24
C LEU A 55 -5.21 16.13 15.30
N GLU A 56 -4.29 15.21 15.54
CA GLU A 56 -4.41 14.17 16.58
C GLU A 56 -4.47 14.78 18.00
N GLY A 57 -3.80 15.90 18.21
CA GLY A 57 -3.84 16.65 19.48
C GLY A 57 -5.18 17.31 19.80
N LYS A 58 -6.11 17.40 18.82
CA LYS A 58 -7.43 18.04 19.05
C LYS A 58 -8.30 17.18 19.99
N ASP A 59 -9.17 17.86 20.72
CA ASP A 59 -10.21 17.20 21.51
C ASP A 59 -11.20 16.45 20.60
N SER A 60 -11.51 15.21 20.91
CA SER A 60 -12.47 14.37 20.19
C SER A 60 -13.90 14.40 20.73
N SER A 61 -14.15 15.16 21.81
CA SER A 61 -15.50 15.35 22.30
C SER A 61 -16.36 16.10 21.27
N SER A 62 -17.66 15.86 21.29
CA SER A 62 -18.62 16.55 20.41
C SER A 62 -18.38 16.42 18.90
N CYS A 63 -17.78 15.32 18.42
CA CYS A 63 -17.77 15.01 16.98
C CYS A 63 -19.17 14.64 16.50
N ASP A 64 -19.55 15.20 15.34
CA ASP A 64 -20.86 14.92 14.72
C ASP A 64 -20.86 13.60 13.93
N VAL A 65 -19.75 13.28 13.31
CA VAL A 65 -19.58 12.14 12.40
C VAL A 65 -18.39 11.29 12.86
N CYS A 66 -18.52 9.98 12.79
CA CYS A 66 -17.44 9.03 12.96
C CYS A 66 -17.17 8.29 11.65
N ILE A 67 -15.94 8.37 11.13
CA ILE A 67 -15.46 7.57 10.01
C ILE A 67 -14.52 6.50 10.59
N GLN A 68 -14.85 5.22 10.36
CA GLN A 68 -14.02 4.10 10.75
C GLN A 68 -13.39 3.47 9.50
N HIS A 69 -12.11 3.77 9.29
CA HIS A 69 -11.30 3.24 8.19
C HIS A 69 -10.52 2.02 8.67
N THR A 70 -11.18 0.87 8.63
CA THR A 70 -10.63 -0.38 9.13
C THR A 70 -11.31 -1.60 8.49
N LEU A 71 -10.87 -2.80 8.88
CA LEU A 71 -11.54 -4.05 8.51
C LEU A 71 -12.92 -4.11 9.13
N PRO A 72 -13.96 -4.54 8.39
CA PRO A 72 -15.35 -4.46 8.84
C PRO A 72 -15.66 -5.16 10.17
N HIS A 73 -14.98 -6.27 10.49
CA HIS A 73 -15.20 -6.99 11.76
C HIS A 73 -14.77 -6.19 13.01
N LEU A 74 -13.97 -5.15 12.84
CA LEU A 74 -13.51 -4.26 13.92
C LEU A 74 -14.40 -3.02 14.09
N MET A 75 -15.39 -2.84 13.21
CA MET A 75 -16.26 -1.66 13.25
C MET A 75 -17.29 -1.77 14.37
N GLU A 76 -17.55 -0.62 15.02
CA GLU A 76 -18.52 -0.50 16.10
C GLU A 76 -19.42 0.72 15.88
N TYR A 77 -20.73 0.52 15.97
CA TYR A 77 -21.70 1.61 15.93
C TYR A 77 -21.76 2.34 17.27
N SER A 78 -21.83 3.67 17.22
CA SER A 78 -22.08 4.48 18.41
C SER A 78 -23.18 5.50 18.17
N SER A 79 -24.22 5.47 19.00
CA SER A 79 -25.31 6.45 18.97
C SER A 79 -24.88 7.86 19.43
N SER A 80 -23.65 8.05 19.87
CA SER A 80 -23.09 9.36 20.20
C SER A 80 -22.84 10.24 18.98
N PHE A 81 -22.73 9.63 17.80
CA PHE A 81 -22.54 10.35 16.53
C PHE A 81 -23.86 10.46 15.78
N LYS A 82 -24.05 11.59 15.09
CA LYS A 82 -25.17 11.78 14.16
C LYS A 82 -25.06 10.87 12.94
N LYS A 83 -23.82 10.45 12.61
CA LYS A 83 -23.54 9.56 11.49
C LYS A 83 -22.28 8.72 11.74
N ASN A 84 -22.40 7.42 11.52
CA ASN A 84 -21.32 6.44 11.55
C ASN A 84 -21.05 5.97 10.12
N ILE A 85 -19.83 6.10 9.63
CA ILE A 85 -19.42 5.76 8.27
C ILE A 85 -18.42 4.61 8.33
N ALA A 86 -18.73 3.53 7.60
CA ALA A 86 -17.80 2.44 7.35
C ALA A 86 -16.96 2.77 6.11
N LEU A 87 -15.67 3.02 6.28
CA LEU A 87 -14.73 3.15 5.16
C LEU A 87 -13.84 1.90 5.13
N TYR A 88 -13.91 1.12 4.05
CA TYR A 88 -13.18 -0.14 3.94
C TYR A 88 -12.77 -0.45 2.51
N ALA A 89 -11.75 -1.31 2.40
CA ALA A 89 -11.34 -1.91 1.14
C ALA A 89 -11.33 -3.45 1.29
N THR A 90 -11.79 -4.14 0.24
CA THR A 90 -11.75 -5.60 0.16
C THR A 90 -11.08 -6.03 -1.15
N GLU A 91 -10.35 -7.12 -1.11
CA GLU A 91 -9.71 -7.73 -2.29
C GLU A 91 -10.49 -8.96 -2.79
N THR A 92 -11.77 -9.08 -2.39
CA THR A 92 -12.63 -10.21 -2.75
C THR A 92 -13.90 -9.74 -3.48
N ASN A 93 -14.42 -10.59 -4.35
CA ASN A 93 -15.67 -10.35 -5.05
C ASN A 93 -16.91 -10.69 -4.19
N ASN A 94 -16.72 -11.46 -3.12
CA ASN A 94 -17.80 -11.86 -2.23
C ASN A 94 -17.26 -12.14 -0.82
N PHE A 95 -17.96 -11.68 0.20
CA PHE A 95 -17.67 -11.92 1.61
C PHE A 95 -18.90 -12.33 2.43
N ILE A 96 -19.89 -12.97 1.76
CA ILE A 96 -21.17 -13.36 2.36
C ILE A 96 -21.00 -14.35 3.52
N ASP A 97 -19.96 -15.19 3.49
CA ASP A 97 -19.68 -16.18 4.53
C ASP A 97 -19.00 -15.59 5.77
N SER A 98 -18.73 -14.27 5.77
CA SER A 98 -18.15 -13.53 6.90
C SER A 98 -19.23 -12.75 7.66
N ASP A 99 -18.88 -12.23 8.84
CA ASP A 99 -19.76 -11.32 9.59
C ASP A 99 -19.67 -9.85 9.10
N TRP A 100 -18.91 -9.59 8.04
CA TRP A 100 -18.60 -8.24 7.56
C TRP A 100 -19.86 -7.48 7.11
N SER A 101 -20.72 -8.09 6.32
CA SER A 101 -21.97 -7.44 5.89
C SER A 101 -22.85 -7.04 7.07
N ARG A 102 -22.94 -7.90 8.11
CA ARG A 102 -23.67 -7.58 9.33
C ARG A 102 -23.08 -6.37 10.06
N LYS A 103 -21.74 -6.31 10.17
CA LYS A 103 -21.03 -5.20 10.82
C LYS A 103 -21.18 -3.89 10.03
N ILE A 104 -21.07 -3.95 8.72
CA ILE A 104 -21.26 -2.80 7.83
C ILE A 104 -22.70 -2.29 7.93
N ASN A 105 -23.68 -3.17 7.93
CA ASN A 105 -25.11 -2.81 8.00
C ASN A 105 -25.51 -2.20 9.36
N MET A 106 -24.67 -2.23 10.37
CA MET A 106 -24.87 -1.48 11.62
C MET A 106 -24.57 0.01 11.46
N MET A 107 -23.85 0.42 10.42
CA MET A 107 -23.47 1.81 10.18
C MET A 107 -24.56 2.54 9.39
N ASP A 108 -24.43 3.86 9.30
CA ASP A 108 -25.40 4.70 8.58
C ASP A 108 -25.07 4.80 7.08
N GLU A 109 -23.80 4.63 6.70
CA GLU A 109 -23.32 4.71 5.32
C GLU A 109 -22.01 3.94 5.16
N ALA A 110 -21.80 3.34 4.00
CA ALA A 110 -20.56 2.69 3.60
C ALA A 110 -19.81 3.49 2.53
N TRP A 111 -18.50 3.65 2.68
CA TRP A 111 -17.60 4.22 1.70
C TRP A 111 -16.65 3.15 1.19
N VAL A 112 -16.59 3.00 -0.13
CA VAL A 112 -15.72 2.04 -0.82
C VAL A 112 -14.92 2.73 -1.91
N ILE A 113 -13.78 2.16 -2.31
CA ILE A 113 -12.82 2.87 -3.16
C ILE A 113 -13.17 2.84 -4.66
N ASN A 114 -14.03 1.93 -5.10
CA ASN A 114 -14.40 1.79 -6.51
C ASN A 114 -15.76 1.10 -6.70
N ASN A 115 -16.26 1.11 -7.94
CA ASN A 115 -17.56 0.51 -8.30
C ASN A 115 -17.58 -1.03 -8.20
N GLN A 116 -16.44 -1.71 -8.33
CA GLN A 116 -16.39 -3.16 -8.15
C GLN A 116 -16.68 -3.53 -6.69
N MET A 117 -16.16 -2.74 -5.75
CA MET A 117 -16.45 -2.93 -4.33
C MET A 117 -17.90 -2.60 -3.95
N VAL A 118 -18.56 -1.69 -4.67
CA VAL A 118 -20.02 -1.52 -4.51
C VAL A 118 -20.72 -2.83 -4.80
N ARG A 119 -20.46 -3.42 -5.97
CA ARG A 119 -21.08 -4.69 -6.40
C ARG A 119 -20.75 -5.83 -5.42
N SER A 120 -19.48 -6.02 -5.06
CA SER A 120 -19.10 -7.07 -4.11
C SER A 120 -19.74 -6.90 -2.73
N SER A 121 -19.98 -5.67 -2.30
CA SER A 121 -20.68 -5.38 -1.04
C SER A 121 -22.17 -5.67 -1.13
N GLU A 122 -22.84 -5.25 -2.21
CA GLU A 122 -24.24 -5.55 -2.46
C GLU A 122 -24.48 -7.07 -2.60
N ASP A 123 -23.65 -7.76 -3.38
CA ASP A 123 -23.68 -9.22 -3.55
C ASP A 123 -23.42 -9.99 -2.24
N SER A 124 -22.72 -9.35 -1.30
CA SER A 124 -22.45 -9.90 0.04
C SER A 124 -23.50 -9.53 1.09
N GLY A 125 -24.57 -8.82 0.70
CA GLY A 125 -25.69 -8.50 1.58
C GLY A 125 -25.53 -7.17 2.35
N VAL A 126 -24.73 -6.23 1.89
CA VAL A 126 -24.73 -4.86 2.40
C VAL A 126 -25.94 -4.12 1.85
N THR A 127 -26.76 -3.56 2.76
CA THR A 127 -28.04 -2.92 2.43
C THR A 127 -28.11 -1.43 2.74
N ILE A 128 -27.14 -0.89 3.48
CA ILE A 128 -27.05 0.55 3.74
C ILE A 128 -26.54 1.30 2.50
N PRO A 129 -26.74 2.63 2.41
CA PRO A 129 -26.22 3.43 1.30
C PRO A 129 -24.70 3.27 1.13
N ILE A 130 -24.27 2.94 -0.09
CA ILE A 130 -22.84 2.79 -0.43
C ILE A 130 -22.42 3.96 -1.33
N LYS A 131 -21.30 4.58 -1.03
CA LYS A 131 -20.69 5.62 -1.85
C LYS A 131 -19.29 5.23 -2.30
N VAL A 132 -18.96 5.57 -3.53
CA VAL A 132 -17.59 5.46 -4.04
C VAL A 132 -16.81 6.69 -3.58
N VAL A 133 -15.80 6.46 -2.75
CA VAL A 133 -14.86 7.47 -2.26
C VAL A 133 -13.45 6.96 -2.55
N PRO A 134 -12.87 7.28 -3.72
CA PRO A 134 -11.54 6.82 -4.11
C PRO A 134 -10.47 7.22 -3.10
N HIS A 135 -9.34 6.51 -3.09
CA HIS A 135 -8.20 6.93 -2.28
C HIS A 135 -7.80 8.37 -2.62
N ALA A 136 -7.65 9.18 -1.59
CA ALA A 136 -7.05 10.50 -1.73
C ALA A 136 -5.57 10.37 -2.07
N CYS A 137 -5.05 11.31 -2.83
CA CYS A 137 -3.65 11.35 -3.21
C CYS A 137 -3.18 12.81 -3.31
N ASP A 138 -2.05 13.11 -2.71
CA ASP A 138 -1.37 14.39 -2.90
C ASP A 138 -0.53 14.34 -4.19
N PHE A 139 -1.10 14.81 -5.30
CA PHE A 139 -0.42 14.82 -6.60
C PHE A 139 0.84 15.68 -6.61
N ALA A 140 0.92 16.72 -5.77
CA ALA A 140 2.11 17.57 -5.69
C ALA A 140 3.38 16.79 -5.28
N LYS A 141 3.22 15.68 -4.57
CA LYS A 141 4.33 14.78 -4.25
C LYS A 141 5.00 14.18 -5.50
N PHE A 142 4.23 13.97 -6.57
CA PHE A 142 4.71 13.38 -7.83
C PHE A 142 5.11 14.43 -8.87
N GLU A 143 4.53 15.62 -8.83
CA GLU A 143 4.82 16.71 -9.76
C GLU A 143 6.16 17.40 -9.46
N ARG A 144 6.57 17.44 -8.19
CA ARG A 144 7.90 17.95 -7.83
C ARG A 144 8.97 16.97 -8.32
N GLY A 145 10.00 17.48 -8.99
CA GLY A 145 11.13 16.66 -9.42
C GLY A 145 11.86 16.02 -8.23
N HIS A 146 12.08 14.71 -8.28
CA HIS A 146 12.88 13.97 -7.31
C HIS A 146 14.29 13.72 -7.89
N LYS A 147 15.29 13.70 -7.00
CA LYS A 147 16.66 13.38 -7.41
C LYS A 147 16.72 11.93 -7.90
N LYS A 148 17.36 11.72 -9.07
CA LYS A 148 17.61 10.37 -9.55
C LYS A 148 18.67 9.66 -8.69
N ILE A 149 18.43 8.38 -8.41
CA ILE A 149 19.41 7.46 -7.83
C ILE A 149 20.30 6.98 -8.97
N ASN A 150 21.61 6.95 -8.73
CA ASN A 150 22.53 6.31 -9.65
C ASN A 150 22.68 4.84 -9.27
N PHE A 151 22.35 3.96 -10.20
CA PHE A 151 22.61 2.52 -10.13
C PHE A 151 23.83 2.19 -11.00
N PRO A 152 25.06 2.05 -10.43
CA PRO A 152 26.28 1.95 -11.24
C PRO A 152 26.27 0.80 -12.25
N SER A 153 25.69 -0.35 -11.89
CA SER A 153 25.56 -1.54 -12.76
C SER A 153 24.41 -1.45 -13.77
N ALA A 154 23.57 -0.41 -13.69
CA ALA A 154 22.46 -0.19 -14.61
C ALA A 154 22.48 1.21 -15.25
N LYS A 155 23.66 1.82 -15.31
CA LYS A 155 23.82 3.15 -15.89
C LYS A 155 23.38 3.14 -17.37
N GLU A 156 22.46 4.03 -17.70
CA GLU A 156 21.90 4.18 -19.05
C GLU A 156 20.99 3.02 -19.52
N ASN A 157 20.76 1.99 -18.68
CA ASN A 157 19.83 0.92 -18.99
C ASN A 157 18.37 1.35 -18.78
N PHE A 158 17.45 0.74 -19.53
CA PHE A 158 16.03 0.78 -19.23
C PHE A 158 15.75 -0.13 -18.04
N ILE A 159 15.20 0.40 -16.94
CA ILE A 159 15.05 -0.31 -15.67
C ILE A 159 13.59 -0.72 -15.46
N PHE A 160 13.33 -2.02 -15.54
CA PHE A 160 12.10 -2.62 -15.03
C PHE A 160 12.19 -2.78 -13.52
N TYR A 161 11.18 -2.35 -12.78
CA TYR A 161 11.25 -2.40 -11.32
C TYR A 161 9.94 -2.76 -10.66
N THR A 162 10.05 -3.29 -9.44
CA THR A 162 8.91 -3.53 -8.55
C THR A 162 9.19 -3.00 -7.16
N ILE A 163 8.15 -2.52 -6.48
CA ILE A 163 8.16 -2.17 -5.06
C ILE A 163 7.00 -2.92 -4.43
N ALA A 164 7.29 -3.98 -3.70
CA ALA A 164 6.28 -4.86 -3.16
C ALA A 164 6.76 -5.54 -1.87
N ASP A 165 5.81 -5.90 -1.02
CA ASP A 165 6.08 -6.72 0.16
C ASP A 165 6.52 -8.14 -0.24
N TRP A 166 7.42 -8.75 0.54
CA TRP A 166 7.91 -10.11 0.31
C TRP A 166 6.87 -11.15 0.69
N ASN A 167 5.95 -11.43 -0.21
CA ASN A 167 4.96 -12.48 -0.04
C ASN A 167 4.54 -13.11 -1.38
N LYS A 168 4.00 -14.33 -1.33
CA LYS A 168 3.62 -15.10 -2.51
C LYS A 168 2.58 -14.40 -3.40
N ARG A 169 1.66 -13.63 -2.81
CA ARG A 169 0.62 -12.89 -3.55
C ARG A 169 1.23 -11.87 -4.52
N LYS A 170 2.38 -11.29 -4.15
CA LYS A 170 3.08 -10.31 -5.01
C LYS A 170 3.82 -10.93 -6.19
N ASN A 171 3.95 -12.26 -6.21
CA ASN A 171 4.43 -13.06 -7.34
C ASN A 171 5.74 -12.55 -7.96
N LEU A 172 6.70 -12.15 -7.11
CA LEU A 172 8.00 -11.62 -7.55
C LEU A 172 8.78 -12.63 -8.40
N GLU A 173 8.57 -13.94 -8.16
CA GLU A 173 9.14 -15.02 -8.97
C GLU A 173 8.75 -14.88 -10.44
N ALA A 174 7.48 -14.57 -10.75
CA ALA A 174 7.03 -14.39 -12.13
C ALA A 174 7.70 -13.18 -12.78
N PHE A 175 7.94 -12.09 -12.04
CA PHE A 175 8.66 -10.93 -12.56
C PHE A 175 10.09 -11.27 -12.94
N VAL A 176 10.83 -11.90 -12.03
CA VAL A 176 12.22 -12.34 -12.27
C VAL A 176 12.27 -13.32 -13.46
N LYS A 177 11.36 -14.29 -13.48
CA LYS A 177 11.27 -15.29 -14.56
C LYS A 177 11.00 -14.66 -15.91
N ALA A 178 10.02 -13.76 -15.99
CA ALA A 178 9.68 -13.08 -17.24
C ALA A 178 10.85 -12.24 -17.76
N PHE A 179 11.50 -11.47 -16.87
CA PHE A 179 12.65 -10.64 -17.24
C PHE A 179 13.81 -11.48 -17.80
N HIS A 180 14.24 -12.52 -17.08
CA HIS A 180 15.37 -13.35 -17.51
C HIS A 180 15.05 -14.33 -18.66
N ALA A 181 13.76 -14.60 -18.92
CA ALA A 181 13.33 -15.35 -20.07
C ALA A 181 13.33 -14.50 -21.36
N GLU A 182 12.98 -13.22 -21.24
CA GLU A 182 12.85 -12.30 -22.39
C GLU A 182 14.20 -11.72 -22.79
N PHE A 183 14.91 -11.05 -21.88
CA PHE A 183 16.06 -10.22 -22.21
C PHE A 183 17.38 -10.99 -22.21
N ASP A 184 18.22 -10.64 -23.22
CA ASP A 184 19.61 -11.12 -23.30
C ASP A 184 20.52 -10.27 -22.41
N PRO A 185 21.59 -10.80 -21.79
CA PRO A 185 22.55 -10.03 -21.01
C PRO A 185 23.25 -8.90 -21.75
N SER A 186 23.29 -8.94 -23.08
CA SER A 186 23.85 -7.89 -23.93
C SER A 186 22.94 -6.69 -24.15
N GLU A 187 21.65 -6.81 -23.84
CA GLU A 187 20.68 -5.72 -23.99
C GLU A 187 20.83 -4.68 -22.88
N ASP A 188 20.57 -3.40 -23.17
CA ASP A 188 20.68 -2.29 -22.22
C ASP A 188 19.43 -2.18 -21.33
N VAL A 189 19.13 -3.28 -20.61
CA VAL A 189 18.01 -3.40 -19.67
C VAL A 189 18.48 -3.86 -18.32
N SER A 190 17.74 -3.55 -17.28
CA SER A 190 18.01 -3.99 -15.90
C SER A 190 16.73 -4.29 -15.13
N ILE A 191 16.83 -5.13 -14.12
CA ILE A 191 15.76 -5.45 -13.19
C ILE A 191 16.10 -4.91 -11.80
N LEU A 192 15.13 -4.24 -11.14
CA LEU A 192 15.26 -3.78 -9.77
C LEU A 192 14.10 -4.29 -8.92
N ILE A 193 14.42 -4.93 -7.81
CA ILE A 193 13.47 -5.45 -6.85
C ILE A 193 13.66 -4.69 -5.53
N LYS A 194 12.71 -3.82 -5.19
CA LYS A 194 12.58 -3.23 -3.87
C LYS A 194 11.54 -4.02 -3.09
N THR A 195 11.97 -4.66 -2.02
CA THR A 195 11.06 -5.45 -1.18
C THR A 195 11.33 -5.24 0.30
N GLY A 196 10.44 -5.72 1.16
CA GLY A 196 10.55 -5.69 2.61
C GLY A 196 9.70 -6.78 3.24
N HIS A 197 10.02 -7.17 4.47
CA HIS A 197 9.22 -8.09 5.27
C HIS A 197 9.34 -7.73 6.76
N HIS A 198 8.23 -7.78 7.48
CA HIS A 198 8.17 -7.29 8.88
C HIS A 198 8.99 -8.11 9.86
N ASN A 199 9.17 -9.41 9.59
CA ASN A 199 9.79 -10.35 10.54
C ASN A 199 11.16 -10.85 10.07
N THR A 200 11.76 -10.25 9.05
CA THR A 200 13.03 -10.66 8.49
C THR A 200 13.97 -9.45 8.43
N SER A 201 15.22 -9.63 8.83
CA SER A 201 16.22 -8.57 8.70
C SER A 201 16.44 -8.23 7.22
N PRO A 202 16.83 -6.99 6.88
CA PRO A 202 17.15 -6.64 5.49
C PRO A 202 18.21 -7.53 4.88
N GLU A 203 19.20 -7.95 5.65
CA GLU A 203 20.32 -8.80 5.24
C GLU A 203 19.84 -10.22 4.91
N ASP A 204 19.04 -10.83 5.80
CA ASP A 204 18.49 -12.17 5.58
C ASP A 204 17.51 -12.16 4.39
N LEU A 205 16.68 -11.12 4.30
CA LEU A 205 15.76 -10.96 3.19
C LEU A 205 16.49 -10.80 1.86
N ALA A 206 17.63 -10.10 1.83
CA ALA A 206 18.44 -9.98 0.62
C ALA A 206 18.99 -11.32 0.16
N LEU A 207 19.32 -12.23 1.09
CA LEU A 207 19.73 -13.60 0.77
C LEU A 207 18.55 -14.39 0.20
N GLU A 208 17.37 -14.36 0.84
CA GLU A 208 16.18 -15.06 0.34
C GLU A 208 15.78 -14.60 -1.08
N VAL A 209 15.81 -13.29 -1.34
CA VAL A 209 15.50 -12.73 -2.68
C VAL A 209 16.52 -13.18 -3.70
N ARG A 210 17.80 -13.18 -3.34
CA ARG A 210 18.89 -13.65 -4.22
C ARG A 210 18.77 -15.14 -4.53
N ASP A 211 18.41 -15.95 -3.54
CA ASP A 211 18.18 -17.39 -3.71
C ASP A 211 17.00 -17.65 -4.65
N LEU A 212 15.93 -16.85 -4.53
CA LEU A 212 14.81 -16.92 -5.48
C LEU A 212 15.28 -16.60 -6.92
N CYS A 213 16.01 -15.48 -7.11
CA CYS A 213 16.52 -15.09 -8.42
C CYS A 213 17.41 -16.18 -9.04
N ASN A 214 18.31 -16.73 -8.24
CA ASN A 214 19.21 -17.81 -8.66
C ASN A 214 18.44 -19.10 -9.01
N SER A 215 17.46 -19.47 -8.20
CA SER A 215 16.58 -20.62 -8.47
C SER A 215 15.84 -20.49 -9.79
N VAL A 216 15.32 -19.28 -10.08
CA VAL A 216 14.66 -18.97 -11.35
C VAL A 216 15.64 -19.11 -12.52
N LYS A 217 16.84 -18.54 -12.43
CA LYS A 217 17.88 -18.61 -13.47
C LYS A 217 18.27 -20.07 -13.76
N VAL A 218 18.50 -20.86 -12.71
CA VAL A 218 18.75 -22.31 -12.85
C VAL A 218 17.59 -23.04 -13.51
N GLY A 219 16.35 -22.70 -13.13
CA GLY A 219 15.15 -23.29 -13.70
C GLY A 219 14.93 -22.96 -15.18
N LEU A 220 15.29 -21.75 -15.60
CA LEU A 220 15.18 -21.31 -16.99
C LEU A 220 16.16 -22.04 -17.94
N LYS A 221 17.33 -22.42 -17.47
CA LYS A 221 18.39 -23.12 -18.26
C LYS A 221 18.75 -22.41 -19.57
N ARG A 222 18.60 -21.08 -19.61
CA ARG A 222 18.88 -20.28 -20.83
C ARG A 222 20.39 -20.13 -21.04
N PHE A 223 21.16 -20.01 -19.95
CA PHE A 223 22.62 -19.91 -19.98
C PHE A 223 23.24 -21.00 -19.10
N PRO A 224 24.51 -21.40 -19.39
CA PRO A 224 25.20 -22.44 -18.64
C PRO A 224 25.45 -22.10 -17.15
N ASN A 225 25.77 -20.84 -16.87
CA ASN A 225 26.09 -20.37 -15.52
C ASN A 225 25.12 -19.28 -15.08
N ILE A 226 24.91 -19.14 -13.76
CA ILE A 226 24.09 -18.05 -13.19
C ILE A 226 24.70 -16.70 -13.50
N ASP A 227 26.02 -16.60 -13.50
CA ASP A 227 26.78 -15.35 -13.75
C ASP A 227 26.68 -14.86 -15.21
N ASP A 228 26.20 -15.72 -16.11
CA ASP A 228 25.93 -15.35 -17.51
C ASP A 228 24.61 -14.58 -17.66
N TYR A 229 23.76 -14.57 -16.62
CA TYR A 229 22.53 -13.76 -16.59
C TYR A 229 22.82 -12.33 -16.15
N ARG A 230 21.91 -11.42 -16.47
CA ARG A 230 21.94 -10.04 -15.95
C ARG A 230 21.86 -10.04 -14.42
N GLU A 231 22.57 -9.12 -13.77
CA GLU A 231 22.51 -8.92 -12.33
C GLU A 231 21.13 -8.42 -11.88
N ASP A 232 20.63 -8.96 -10.77
CA ASP A 232 19.42 -8.47 -10.12
C ASP A 232 19.78 -7.38 -9.11
N LEU A 233 19.24 -6.17 -9.30
CA LEU A 233 19.38 -5.09 -8.32
C LEU A 233 18.36 -5.31 -7.20
N ILE A 234 18.83 -5.51 -5.97
CA ILE A 234 17.99 -5.86 -4.82
C ILE A 234 18.14 -4.79 -3.73
N ILE A 235 17.01 -4.26 -3.27
CA ILE A 235 16.93 -3.30 -2.16
C ILE A 235 15.95 -3.86 -1.13
N THR A 236 16.43 -4.19 0.07
CA THR A 236 15.62 -4.76 1.16
C THR A 236 15.48 -3.83 2.36
N ASN A 237 16.33 -2.82 2.48
CA ASN A 237 16.28 -1.85 3.58
C ASN A 237 14.96 -1.07 3.58
N THR A 238 14.45 -0.74 4.78
CA THR A 238 13.36 0.24 4.91
C THR A 238 13.84 1.59 4.41
N LEU A 239 13.05 2.22 3.56
CA LEU A 239 13.36 3.50 2.94
C LEU A 239 12.38 4.58 3.40
N GLU A 240 12.87 5.80 3.56
CA GLU A 240 12.03 6.99 3.70
C GLU A 240 11.20 7.21 2.43
N GLU A 241 10.05 7.86 2.56
CA GLU A 241 9.13 8.11 1.43
C GLU A 241 9.82 8.81 0.26
N GLU A 242 10.71 9.78 0.53
CA GLU A 242 11.48 10.48 -0.50
C GLU A 242 12.37 9.53 -1.33
N ASN A 243 12.97 8.52 -0.70
CA ASN A 243 13.79 7.55 -1.43
C ASN A 243 12.93 6.64 -2.34
N ILE A 244 11.68 6.36 -1.94
CA ILE A 244 10.72 5.64 -2.79
C ILE A 244 10.41 6.46 -4.06
N TYR A 245 10.15 7.76 -3.91
CA TYR A 245 9.95 8.65 -5.07
C TYR A 245 11.19 8.77 -5.95
N GLN A 246 12.39 8.76 -5.35
CA GLN A 246 13.65 8.74 -6.11
C GLN A 246 13.79 7.45 -6.92
N ILE A 247 13.39 6.28 -6.40
CA ILE A 247 13.34 5.03 -7.17
C ILE A 247 12.38 5.18 -8.34
N HIS A 248 11.14 5.64 -8.10
CA HIS A 248 10.17 5.86 -9.16
C HIS A 248 10.68 6.80 -10.26
N ASN A 249 11.42 7.86 -9.88
CA ASN A 249 11.98 8.81 -10.83
C ASN A 249 13.25 8.31 -11.56
N SER A 250 13.85 7.21 -11.08
CA SER A 250 15.09 6.66 -11.61
C SER A 250 14.90 5.45 -12.53
N CYS A 251 13.71 4.86 -12.50
CA CYS A 251 13.37 3.65 -13.23
C CYS A 251 12.28 3.94 -14.26
N ASP A 252 12.13 3.06 -15.25
CA ASP A 252 11.35 3.34 -16.46
C ASP A 252 10.02 2.58 -16.50
N CYS A 253 9.96 1.34 -16.03
CA CYS A 253 8.76 0.52 -16.09
C CYS A 253 8.47 -0.16 -14.75
N PHE A 254 7.36 0.25 -14.11
CA PHE A 254 6.85 -0.41 -12.90
C PHE A 254 6.11 -1.69 -13.25
N VAL A 255 6.48 -2.80 -12.60
CA VAL A 255 5.88 -4.13 -12.82
C VAL A 255 5.29 -4.66 -11.51
N MET A 256 4.02 -5.01 -11.54
CA MET A 256 3.32 -5.62 -10.41
C MET A 256 2.56 -6.86 -10.87
N PRO A 257 3.13 -8.07 -10.71
CA PRO A 257 2.55 -9.32 -11.22
C PRO A 257 1.51 -9.95 -10.29
N SER A 258 1.06 -9.25 -9.25
CA SER A 258 0.08 -9.75 -8.26
C SER A 258 -1.37 -9.69 -8.73
#